data_dc221fc4256d6ca5f0c7ae32faaac23c
#
_entry.id   dc221fc4256d6ca5f0c7ae32faaac23c
#
_cell.length_a   1.000
_cell.length_b   1.000
_cell.length_c   1.000
_cell.angle_alpha   90.00
_cell.angle_beta   90.00
_cell.angle_gamma   90.00
#
_symmetry.space_group_name_H-M   'P 1'
#
loop_
_entity.id
_entity.type
_entity.pdbx_description
1 polymer ?
#
loop_
_entity_poly.entity_id
_entity_poly.type
_entity_poly.pdbx_seq_one_letter_code
_entity_poly.pdbx_strand_id
1 'polypeptide(L)'
;ALARSHTIDWSAQVLRGVLDRVPELDPGEIADVIVGCAMPVRGLNLNAARLITQRAGLPDSVCGQTVNRFCASGLQSIATCSNAITAGQETVMVAGGVEDMSHTFKTADPADRNPWLAEHNEGAYMGMGFTAENVAAKYGITRPEMERLALESHRKAAAAPDAGGVTRSIIP
;
A
#
# COMPACT_ATOMS: atom_id res chain seq x y z
N ALA A 1 7.98 -2.43 -16.08
CA ALA A 1 7.12 -3.48 -16.65
C ALA A 1 5.64 -3.11 -16.51
N LEU A 2 5.16 -2.64 -15.37
CA LEU A 2 3.72 -2.38 -15.11
C LEU A 2 3.21 -0.99 -15.59
N ALA A 3 4.08 -0.12 -16.07
CA ALA A 3 3.73 1.28 -16.43
C ALA A 3 2.65 1.43 -17.52
N ARG A 4 2.33 0.36 -18.27
CA ARG A 4 1.31 0.35 -19.33
C ARG A 4 0.04 -0.43 -18.95
N SER A 5 -0.01 -1.03 -17.77
CA SER A 5 -1.16 -1.77 -17.28
C SER A 5 -1.92 -0.97 -16.22
N HIS A 6 -3.21 -1.18 -16.15
CA HIS A 6 -4.04 -0.50 -15.16
C HIS A 6 -3.82 -1.10 -13.77
N THR A 7 -3.68 -0.25 -12.76
CA THR A 7 -3.35 -0.66 -11.38
C THR A 7 -4.35 -1.67 -10.81
N ILE A 8 -5.63 -1.52 -11.10
CA ILE A 8 -6.67 -2.47 -10.66
C ILE A 8 -6.47 -3.86 -11.29
N ASP A 9 -6.00 -3.94 -12.54
CA ASP A 9 -5.82 -5.24 -13.23
C ASP A 9 -4.76 -6.11 -12.55
N TRP A 10 -3.56 -5.57 -12.31
CA TRP A 10 -2.52 -6.35 -11.65
C TRP A 10 -2.78 -6.53 -10.15
N SER A 11 -3.49 -5.61 -9.49
CA SER A 11 -3.94 -5.80 -8.11
C SER A 11 -4.94 -6.95 -7.99
N ALA A 12 -5.88 -7.05 -8.92
CA ALA A 12 -6.82 -8.17 -9.00
C ALA A 12 -6.11 -9.50 -9.30
N GLN A 13 -5.05 -9.47 -10.12
CA GLN A 13 -4.22 -10.65 -10.37
C GLN A 13 -3.52 -11.12 -9.11
N VAL A 14 -2.97 -10.20 -8.32
CA VAL A 14 -2.34 -10.52 -7.02
C VAL A 14 -3.38 -11.12 -6.06
N LEU A 15 -4.57 -10.53 -5.95
CA LEU A 15 -5.65 -11.05 -5.11
C LEU A 15 -6.02 -12.49 -5.50
N ARG A 16 -6.23 -12.74 -6.80
CA ARG A 16 -6.49 -14.11 -7.29
C ARG A 16 -5.36 -15.07 -6.95
N GLY A 17 -4.11 -14.67 -7.21
CA GLY A 17 -2.95 -15.52 -6.91
C GLY A 17 -2.76 -15.79 -5.41
N VAL A 18 -3.28 -14.96 -4.52
CA VAL A 18 -3.34 -15.25 -3.07
C VAL A 18 -4.41 -16.29 -2.79
N LEU A 19 -5.59 -16.16 -3.38
CA LEU A 19 -6.70 -17.12 -3.21
C LEU A 19 -6.36 -18.50 -3.81
N ASP A 20 -5.68 -18.56 -4.92
CA ASP A 20 -5.21 -19.79 -5.55
C ASP A 20 -4.24 -20.59 -4.64
N ARG A 21 -3.67 -19.96 -3.63
CA ARG A 21 -2.82 -20.63 -2.62
C ARG A 21 -3.60 -21.21 -1.45
N VAL A 22 -4.90 -20.96 -1.39
CA VAL A 22 -5.81 -21.45 -0.35
C VAL A 22 -7.05 -22.03 -1.05
N PRO A 23 -6.90 -23.11 -1.83
CA PRO A 23 -7.96 -23.64 -2.70
C PRO A 23 -9.17 -24.20 -1.92
N GLU A 24 -9.02 -24.43 -0.62
CA GLU A 24 -10.10 -24.89 0.25
C GLU A 24 -11.06 -23.76 0.67
N LEU A 25 -10.65 -22.50 0.49
CA LEU A 25 -11.47 -21.34 0.86
C LEU A 25 -12.49 -21.05 -0.25
N ASP A 26 -13.77 -21.09 0.09
CA ASP A 26 -14.80 -20.51 -0.76
C ASP A 26 -14.66 -18.97 -0.76
N PRO A 27 -14.43 -18.32 -1.90
CA PRO A 27 -14.34 -16.85 -1.96
C PRO A 27 -15.58 -16.14 -1.39
N GLY A 28 -16.74 -16.80 -1.35
CA GLY A 28 -17.96 -16.27 -0.74
C GLY A 28 -17.92 -16.16 0.77
N GLU A 29 -16.96 -16.82 1.43
CA GLU A 29 -16.74 -16.72 2.88
C GLU A 29 -15.96 -15.45 3.27
N ILE A 30 -15.35 -14.78 2.31
CA ILE A 30 -14.59 -13.54 2.56
C ILE A 30 -15.58 -12.41 2.85
N ALA A 31 -15.56 -11.91 4.08
CA ALA A 31 -16.42 -10.83 4.49
C ALA A 31 -15.99 -9.48 3.89
N ASP A 32 -14.68 -9.17 3.92
CA ASP A 32 -14.15 -7.91 3.43
C ASP A 32 -12.72 -8.05 2.91
N VAL A 33 -12.39 -7.23 1.93
CA VAL A 33 -11.03 -7.04 1.40
C VAL A 33 -10.59 -5.61 1.74
N ILE A 34 -9.68 -5.47 2.71
CA ILE A 34 -9.19 -4.15 3.12
C ILE A 34 -7.86 -3.86 2.45
N VAL A 35 -7.82 -2.79 1.67
CA VAL A 35 -6.64 -2.38 0.90
C VAL A 35 -6.16 -1.02 1.38
N GLY A 36 -4.91 -0.96 1.83
CA GLY A 36 -4.22 0.28 2.14
C GLY A 36 -3.80 1.00 0.85
N CYS A 37 -4.10 2.30 0.77
CA CYS A 37 -3.68 3.15 -0.34
C CYS A 37 -3.43 4.56 0.18
N ALA A 38 -2.20 5.05 0.03
CA ALA A 38 -1.81 6.38 0.51
C ALA A 38 -2.29 7.49 -0.41
N MET A 39 -2.39 7.21 -1.72
CA MET A 39 -2.81 8.18 -2.74
C MET A 39 -3.93 7.59 -3.60
N PRO A 40 -5.18 7.54 -3.06
CA PRO A 40 -6.33 6.97 -3.77
C PRO A 40 -6.86 7.94 -4.84
N VAL A 41 -6.07 8.15 -5.88
CA VAL A 41 -6.37 9.07 -6.98
C VAL A 41 -6.21 8.38 -8.34
N ARG A 42 -6.73 8.97 -9.41
CA ARG A 42 -6.69 8.41 -10.77
C ARG A 42 -7.25 7.00 -10.83
N GLY A 43 -6.48 6.01 -11.29
CA GLY A 43 -6.90 4.61 -11.39
C GLY A 43 -7.23 3.94 -10.05
N LEU A 44 -6.82 4.54 -8.93
CA LEU A 44 -7.08 4.08 -7.56
C LEU A 44 -8.16 4.93 -6.85
N ASN A 45 -8.79 5.88 -7.54
CA ASN A 45 -9.82 6.72 -6.94
C ASN A 45 -11.07 5.91 -6.55
N LEU A 46 -12.03 6.56 -5.90
CA LEU A 46 -13.19 5.92 -5.31
C LEU A 46 -12.78 4.89 -4.24
N ASN A 47 -13.32 3.68 -4.31
CA ASN A 47 -12.93 2.59 -3.41
C ASN A 47 -12.09 1.56 -4.19
N ALA A 48 -10.78 1.73 -4.18
CA ALA A 48 -9.86 0.85 -4.90
C ALA A 48 -10.03 -0.62 -4.50
N ALA A 49 -10.25 -0.93 -3.22
CA ALA A 49 -10.47 -2.28 -2.74
C ALA A 49 -11.70 -2.92 -3.39
N ARG A 50 -12.83 -2.19 -3.45
CA ARG A 50 -14.05 -2.70 -4.11
C ARG A 50 -13.85 -2.92 -5.61
N LEU A 51 -13.14 -2.03 -6.28
CA LEU A 51 -12.82 -2.19 -7.70
C LEU A 51 -11.91 -3.42 -7.93
N ILE A 52 -10.98 -3.67 -7.02
CA ILE A 52 -10.10 -4.85 -7.06
C ILE A 52 -10.90 -6.13 -6.86
N THR A 53 -11.83 -6.21 -5.89
CA THR A 53 -12.67 -7.39 -5.66
C THR A 53 -13.53 -7.71 -6.87
N GLN A 54 -14.19 -6.71 -7.45
CA GLN A 54 -15.00 -6.87 -8.67
C GLN A 54 -14.15 -7.32 -9.86
N ARG A 55 -13.00 -6.70 -10.06
CA ARG A 55 -12.07 -7.05 -11.15
C ARG A 55 -11.45 -8.43 -10.98
N ALA A 56 -11.28 -8.87 -9.73
CA ALA A 56 -10.85 -10.24 -9.40
C ALA A 56 -11.95 -11.27 -9.63
N GLY A 57 -13.21 -10.87 -9.82
CA GLY A 57 -14.33 -11.76 -10.01
C GLY A 57 -14.82 -12.41 -8.71
N LEU A 58 -14.60 -11.76 -7.56
CA LEU A 58 -15.18 -12.23 -6.32
C LEU A 58 -16.70 -12.02 -6.31
N PRO A 59 -17.46 -12.80 -5.52
CA PRO A 59 -18.90 -12.60 -5.34
C PRO A 59 -19.26 -11.18 -4.91
N ASP A 60 -20.42 -10.70 -5.27
CA ASP A 60 -20.89 -9.34 -4.91
C ASP A 60 -21.08 -9.15 -3.41
N SER A 61 -21.23 -10.25 -2.65
CA SER A 61 -21.27 -10.25 -1.20
C SER A 61 -19.96 -9.84 -0.53
N VAL A 62 -18.82 -10.02 -1.21
CA VAL A 62 -17.52 -9.65 -0.69
C VAL A 62 -17.36 -8.14 -0.69
N CYS A 63 -17.26 -7.54 0.48
CA CYS A 63 -17.08 -6.11 0.65
C CYS A 63 -15.67 -5.66 0.23
N GLY A 64 -15.45 -4.35 0.17
CA GLY A 64 -14.14 -3.77 -0.06
C GLY A 64 -14.00 -2.44 0.65
N GLN A 65 -12.91 -2.27 1.39
CA GLN A 65 -12.59 -1.05 2.12
C GLN A 65 -11.20 -0.54 1.75
N THR A 66 -11.10 0.72 1.33
CA THR A 66 -9.82 1.39 1.14
C THR A 66 -9.49 2.23 2.35
N VAL A 67 -8.31 2.00 2.95
CA VAL A 67 -7.84 2.73 4.14
C VAL A 67 -6.60 3.54 3.82
N ASN A 68 -6.52 4.75 4.40
CA ASN A 68 -5.39 5.63 4.23
C ASN A 68 -4.78 6.01 5.59
N ARG A 69 -3.54 5.62 5.79
CA ARG A 69 -2.63 6.08 6.86
C ARG A 69 -1.24 6.30 6.25
N PHE A 70 -1.22 6.93 5.06
CA PHE A 70 -0.01 7.13 4.25
C PHE A 70 0.82 5.85 4.13
N CYS A 71 2.13 5.92 4.37
CA CYS A 71 3.04 4.77 4.23
C CYS A 71 2.72 3.59 5.17
N ALA A 72 1.90 3.80 6.22
CA ALA A 72 1.45 2.74 7.12
C ALA A 72 0.12 2.09 6.71
N SER A 73 -0.44 2.45 5.55
CA SER A 73 -1.77 1.98 5.13
C SER A 73 -1.86 0.46 5.01
N GLY A 74 -0.82 -0.20 4.49
CA GLY A 74 -0.79 -1.65 4.37
C GLY A 74 -0.73 -2.36 5.73
N LEU A 75 0.03 -1.83 6.69
CA LEU A 75 0.01 -2.36 8.06
C LEU A 75 -1.33 -2.10 8.74
N GLN A 76 -1.96 -0.94 8.46
CA GLN A 76 -3.28 -0.63 8.99
C GLN A 76 -4.35 -1.59 8.47
N SER A 77 -4.32 -1.99 7.20
CA SER A 77 -5.27 -2.96 6.66
C SER A 77 -5.15 -4.31 7.39
N ILE A 78 -3.92 -4.79 7.61
CA ILE A 78 -3.66 -6.02 8.37
C ILE A 78 -4.18 -5.90 9.81
N ALA A 79 -3.89 -4.80 10.50
CA ALA A 79 -4.34 -4.58 11.88
C ALA A 79 -5.86 -4.53 11.96
N THR A 80 -6.54 -3.90 11.00
CA THR A 80 -8.00 -3.82 10.98
C THR A 80 -8.63 -5.20 10.79
N CYS A 81 -8.17 -6.00 9.84
CA CYS A 81 -8.64 -7.38 9.64
C CYS A 81 -8.38 -8.24 10.89
N SER A 82 -7.17 -8.19 11.43
CA SER A 82 -6.80 -8.95 12.62
C SER A 82 -7.69 -8.61 13.83
N ASN A 83 -7.96 -7.33 14.04
CA ASN A 83 -8.82 -6.88 15.13
C ASN A 83 -10.27 -7.35 14.96
N ALA A 84 -10.83 -7.28 13.74
CA ALA A 84 -12.19 -7.73 13.46
C ALA A 84 -12.34 -9.24 13.71
N ILE A 85 -11.37 -10.04 13.25
CA ILE A 85 -11.35 -11.50 13.48
C ILE A 85 -11.18 -11.81 14.97
N THR A 86 -10.27 -11.12 15.65
CA THR A 86 -10.03 -11.35 17.10
C THR A 86 -11.25 -10.98 17.93
N ALA A 87 -11.99 -9.94 17.52
CA ALA A 87 -13.22 -9.53 18.18
C ALA A 87 -14.43 -10.42 17.85
N GLY A 88 -14.28 -11.41 16.98
CA GLY A 88 -15.35 -12.31 16.53
C GLY A 88 -16.40 -11.63 15.65
N GLN A 89 -16.05 -10.49 15.02
CA GLN A 89 -16.94 -9.79 14.10
C GLN A 89 -16.98 -10.51 12.74
N GLU A 90 -15.82 -11.00 12.29
CA GLU A 90 -15.67 -11.70 11.02
C GLU A 90 -14.79 -12.94 11.20
N THR A 91 -14.85 -13.87 10.25
CA THR A 91 -14.05 -15.10 10.29
C THR A 91 -12.94 -15.11 9.24
N VAL A 92 -13.23 -14.60 8.04
CA VAL A 92 -12.30 -14.56 6.92
C VAL A 92 -12.27 -13.16 6.33
N MET A 93 -11.07 -12.60 6.25
CA MET A 93 -10.83 -11.28 5.64
C MET A 93 -9.52 -11.29 4.85
N VAL A 94 -9.40 -10.41 3.88
CA VAL A 94 -8.16 -10.21 3.13
C VAL A 94 -7.61 -8.83 3.40
N ALA A 95 -6.32 -8.73 3.71
CA ALA A 95 -5.61 -7.48 3.89
C ALA A 95 -4.52 -7.31 2.82
N GLY A 96 -4.39 -6.11 2.29
CA GLY A 96 -3.36 -5.79 1.31
C GLY A 96 -3.04 -4.31 1.23
N GLY A 97 -2.24 -3.94 0.23
CA GLY A 97 -1.94 -2.55 -0.09
C GLY A 97 -1.62 -2.39 -1.57
N VAL A 98 -1.93 -1.22 -2.09
CA VAL A 98 -1.67 -0.85 -3.49
C VAL A 98 -1.27 0.61 -3.59
N GLU A 99 -0.29 0.90 -4.46
CA GLU A 99 0.11 2.27 -4.74
C GLU A 99 0.55 2.41 -6.20
N ASP A 100 0.25 3.54 -6.80
CA ASP A 100 0.65 3.88 -8.18
C ASP A 100 1.40 5.21 -8.21
N MET A 101 2.61 5.21 -7.68
CA MET A 101 3.44 6.42 -7.56
C MET A 101 3.78 7.05 -8.91
N SER A 102 3.91 6.24 -9.97
CA SER A 102 4.27 6.73 -11.30
C SER A 102 3.22 7.66 -11.91
N HIS A 103 1.96 7.43 -11.60
CA HIS A 103 0.84 8.20 -12.13
C HIS A 103 0.25 9.20 -11.13
N THR A 104 0.43 8.98 -9.83
CA THR A 104 -0.23 9.78 -8.79
C THR A 104 0.61 10.94 -8.26
N PHE A 105 1.94 10.86 -8.34
CA PHE A 105 2.84 11.86 -7.75
C PHE A 105 2.66 13.28 -8.33
N LYS A 106 2.07 13.41 -9.51
CA LYS A 106 1.87 14.69 -10.21
C LYS A 106 0.47 15.30 -9.99
N THR A 107 -0.37 14.69 -9.15
CA THR A 107 -1.78 15.11 -9.02
C THR A 107 -2.07 16.00 -7.80
N ALA A 108 -1.12 16.15 -6.89
CA ALA A 108 -1.28 17.05 -5.74
C ALA A 108 -1.16 18.51 -6.23
N ASP A 109 -2.28 19.23 -6.25
CA ASP A 109 -2.31 20.66 -6.53
C ASP A 109 -2.11 21.44 -5.22
N PRO A 110 -1.15 22.36 -5.14
CA PRO A 110 -1.03 23.26 -4.00
C PRO A 110 -2.32 24.05 -3.69
N ALA A 111 -3.16 24.29 -4.68
CA ALA A 111 -4.44 24.97 -4.51
C ALA A 111 -5.46 24.16 -3.68
N ASP A 112 -5.29 22.85 -3.60
CA ASP A 112 -6.14 21.97 -2.78
C ASP A 112 -5.77 21.99 -1.29
N ARG A 113 -4.70 22.68 -0.92
CA ARG A 113 -4.27 22.77 0.48
C ARG A 113 -5.23 23.62 1.29
N ASN A 114 -5.55 23.19 2.49
CA ASN A 114 -6.30 24.01 3.43
C ASN A 114 -5.46 25.22 3.84
N PRO A 115 -5.94 26.47 3.62
CA PRO A 115 -5.16 27.67 3.87
C PRO A 115 -4.73 27.82 5.34
N TRP A 116 -5.62 27.49 6.27
CA TRP A 116 -5.32 27.58 7.69
C TRP A 116 -4.21 26.61 8.11
N LEU A 117 -4.26 25.36 7.64
CA LEU A 117 -3.20 24.38 7.92
C LEU A 117 -1.87 24.78 7.28
N ALA A 118 -1.91 25.36 6.08
CA ALA A 118 -0.70 25.81 5.41
C ALA A 118 -0.02 26.96 6.17
N GLU A 119 -0.81 27.80 6.82
CA GLU A 119 -0.33 28.97 7.60
C GLU A 119 0.10 28.57 9.03
N HIS A 120 -0.64 27.67 9.70
CA HIS A 120 -0.49 27.40 11.13
C HIS A 120 0.21 26.08 11.46
N ASN A 121 0.42 25.21 10.48
CA ASN A 121 1.12 23.93 10.65
C ASN A 121 2.05 23.64 9.47
N GLU A 122 3.25 24.15 9.55
CA GLU A 122 4.31 24.01 8.53
C GLU A 122 4.57 22.53 8.13
N GLY A 123 4.37 21.61 9.07
CA GLY A 123 4.56 20.18 8.86
C GLY A 123 3.42 19.49 8.11
N ALA A 124 2.22 20.09 8.05
CA ALA A 124 1.03 19.42 7.53
C ALA A 124 1.17 18.97 6.04
N TYR A 125 1.89 19.75 5.25
CA TYR A 125 2.10 19.50 3.83
C TYR A 125 3.57 19.33 3.46
N MET A 126 4.43 19.06 4.45
CA MET A 126 5.86 18.90 4.24
C MET A 126 6.16 17.62 3.46
N GLY A 127 6.94 17.75 2.39
CA GLY A 127 7.41 16.59 1.63
C GLY A 127 8.40 15.74 2.45
N MET A 128 8.38 14.41 2.22
CA MET A 128 9.19 13.47 2.99
C MET A 128 10.70 13.69 2.85
N GLY A 129 11.17 14.26 1.73
CA GLY A 129 12.57 14.67 1.56
C GLY A 129 12.99 15.71 2.62
N PHE A 130 12.19 16.77 2.80
CA PHE A 130 12.43 17.77 3.83
C PHE A 130 12.32 17.20 5.25
N THR A 131 11.38 16.28 5.48
CA THR A 131 11.28 15.57 6.76
C THR A 131 12.57 14.77 7.04
N ALA A 132 13.10 14.08 6.03
CA ALA A 132 14.35 13.33 6.17
C ALA A 132 15.55 14.26 6.47
N GLU A 133 15.65 15.41 5.82
CA GLU A 133 16.69 16.41 6.13
C GLU A 133 16.56 16.95 7.56
N ASN A 134 15.35 17.23 8.03
CA ASN A 134 15.09 17.65 9.40
C ASN A 134 15.51 16.58 10.42
N VAL A 135 15.24 15.30 10.12
CA VAL A 135 15.68 14.17 10.95
C VAL A 135 17.19 14.06 10.96
N ALA A 136 17.83 14.17 9.80
CA ALA A 136 19.28 14.13 9.69
C ALA A 136 19.94 15.25 10.52
N ALA A 137 19.44 16.47 10.40
CA ALA A 137 19.92 17.61 11.16
C ALA A 137 19.70 17.40 12.68
N LYS A 138 18.51 16.94 13.09
CA LYS A 138 18.16 16.73 14.50
C LYS A 138 19.02 15.68 15.18
N TYR A 139 19.39 14.62 14.49
CA TYR A 139 20.14 13.49 15.03
C TYR A 139 21.62 13.48 14.64
N GLY A 140 22.08 14.48 13.90
CA GLY A 140 23.47 14.59 13.46
C GLY A 140 23.90 13.51 12.48
N ILE A 141 22.97 13.01 11.64
CA ILE A 141 23.25 11.96 10.65
C ILE A 141 23.97 12.57 9.47
N THR A 142 25.15 12.06 9.16
CA THR A 142 25.99 12.58 8.09
C THR A 142 25.65 12.00 6.73
N ARG A 143 26.01 12.71 5.66
CA ARG A 143 25.83 12.23 4.28
C ARG A 143 26.48 10.87 4.01
N PRO A 144 27.73 10.60 4.45
CA PRO A 144 28.35 9.28 4.30
C PRO A 144 27.59 8.14 4.99
N GLU A 145 26.96 8.40 6.14
CA GLU A 145 26.14 7.39 6.82
C GLU A 145 24.87 7.06 6.04
N MET A 146 24.19 8.07 5.49
CA MET A 146 23.01 7.87 4.63
C MET A 146 23.36 7.07 3.37
N GLU A 147 24.48 7.41 2.71
CA GLU A 147 24.91 6.71 1.50
C GLU A 147 25.34 5.27 1.78
N ARG A 148 25.98 5.01 2.93
CA ARG A 148 26.32 3.66 3.35
C ARG A 148 25.05 2.81 3.55
N LEU A 149 24.03 3.35 4.24
CA LEU A 149 22.75 2.67 4.42
C LEU A 149 22.08 2.34 3.08
N ALA A 150 22.05 3.31 2.17
CA ALA A 150 21.48 3.12 0.84
C ALA A 150 22.22 2.03 0.06
N LEU A 151 23.57 2.06 0.06
CA LEU A 151 24.40 1.06 -0.61
C LEU A 151 24.16 -0.36 -0.05
N GLU A 152 24.13 -0.48 1.27
CA GLU A 152 23.86 -1.77 1.93
C GLU A 152 22.46 -2.29 1.61
N SER A 153 21.45 -1.42 1.58
CA SER A 153 20.07 -1.76 1.20
C SER A 153 20.01 -2.29 -0.23
N HIS A 154 20.67 -1.62 -1.19
CA HIS A 154 20.74 -2.09 -2.56
C HIS A 154 21.46 -3.44 -2.71
N ARG A 155 22.56 -3.64 -1.99
CA ARG A 155 23.29 -4.92 -2.00
C ARG A 155 22.45 -6.07 -1.47
N LYS A 156 21.71 -5.85 -0.36
CA LYS A 156 20.79 -6.84 0.21
C LYS A 156 19.66 -7.16 -0.75
N ALA A 157 19.05 -6.15 -1.36
CA ALA A 157 17.98 -6.33 -2.33
C ALA A 157 18.44 -7.10 -3.59
N ALA A 158 19.65 -6.82 -4.08
CA ALA A 158 20.21 -7.53 -5.23
C ALA A 158 20.53 -9.01 -4.93
N ALA A 159 20.95 -9.32 -3.71
CA ALA A 159 21.29 -10.69 -3.31
C ALA A 159 20.04 -11.53 -2.93
N ALA A 160 18.91 -10.90 -2.56
CA ALA A 160 17.73 -11.60 -2.07
C ALA A 160 17.07 -12.57 -3.07
N PRO A 161 16.99 -12.29 -4.39
CA PRO A 161 16.45 -13.22 -5.38
C PRO A 161 17.25 -14.52 -5.46
N ASP A 162 18.59 -14.42 -5.48
CA ASP A 162 19.49 -15.57 -5.57
C ASP A 162 19.39 -16.47 -4.34
N ALA A 163 19.09 -15.89 -3.18
CA ALA A 163 18.86 -16.61 -1.94
C ALA A 163 17.43 -17.18 -1.83
N GLY A 164 16.58 -17.02 -2.85
CA GLY A 164 15.18 -17.47 -2.83
C GLY A 164 14.26 -16.69 -1.89
N GLY A 165 14.75 -15.60 -1.30
CA GLY A 165 14.06 -14.85 -0.23
C GLY A 165 12.80 -14.15 -0.66
N VAL A 166 12.65 -13.81 -1.94
CA VAL A 166 11.50 -13.02 -2.45
C VAL A 166 10.63 -13.79 -3.44
N THR A 167 11.13 -14.87 -4.07
CA THR A 167 10.45 -15.58 -5.16
C THR A 167 9.11 -16.18 -4.75
N ARG A 168 8.99 -16.66 -3.51
CA ARG A 168 7.75 -17.24 -2.99
C ARG A 168 6.62 -16.22 -2.78
N SER A 169 6.96 -14.94 -2.64
CA SER A 169 6.00 -13.86 -2.40
C SER A 169 5.50 -13.19 -3.67
N ILE A 170 6.14 -13.47 -4.82
CA ILE A 170 5.79 -12.86 -6.09
C ILE A 170 4.69 -13.68 -6.77
N ILE A 171 3.67 -12.99 -7.26
CA ILE A 171 2.68 -13.53 -8.21
C ILE A 171 3.15 -13.10 -9.60
N PRO A 172 3.44 -14.04 -10.53
CA PRO A 172 3.93 -13.75 -11.86
C PRO A 172 2.98 -12.93 -12.72
#